data_4f213490aa37810cb871bd5202d5c062
#
_entry.id   4f213490aa37810cb871bd5202d5c062
#
_cell.length_a   1.000
_cell.length_b   1.000
_cell.length_c   1.000
_cell.angle_alpha   90.00
_cell.angle_beta   90.00
_cell.angle_gamma   90.00
#
_symmetry.space_group_name_H-M   'P 1'
#
loop_
_entity.id
_entity.type
_entity.pdbx_description
1 polymer ?
#
loop_
_entity_poly.entity_id
_entity_poly.type
_entity_poly.pdbx_seq_one_letter_code
_entity_poly.pdbx_strand_id
1 'polypeptide(L)'
;MKTMNAPKWVMTLSLLSVAMFSHGTFAQEALNPFSVKSAAPHELILLNHGLASLEERLQMIDRAEKSIEVEYFIYRTDKSAKLFTQALVKKARQGVKVRILLDYFMVKNDLSPFYTHELEKEGIEVKYFNITSTLNLFSGQYRNHRKLLLIDGNEIITGGRNIGDEYFDLSKDYNFMDRELHIEGELVKSIETTFNETFVAEKSVRVAREKMPEADDAKYRRGDANNDDNAFNYDLKNWNKKVAAAKSFINDSMDSSVETSIRNKGDTELKKEYRGTCDQLGFHSEYPSIGTKNRKEDRVIKHFIFDKIKNAEKQIIIDSPYFIVNDELAGALENAFNKKVDVKLLTNSLNSTDAIYVYAAFDSIANEWLKKGLDSYIFKGQKPKSYEVVENLSGDARFGVHAKTFVFDQKDVVIGTYNVDPRSANFNAEMIISCENNPELAAQVQGDIKSRMDESIHLDSAKAIKDAEFYQTGFGKKLLYYIVKIPSNIFGYLL
;
A
#
# COMPACT_ATOMS: atom_id res chain seq x y z
N MET A 1 -59.74 58.35 35.87
CA MET A 1 -60.97 58.50 35.10
C MET A 1 -61.17 57.37 34.14
N LYS A 2 -62.30 56.74 34.31
CA LYS A 2 -62.97 55.76 33.40
C LYS A 2 -62.23 54.43 33.09
N THR A 3 -62.58 53.49 33.89
CA THR A 3 -62.88 52.07 33.70
C THR A 3 -63.66 51.76 32.41
N MET A 4 -63.29 50.68 31.74
CA MET A 4 -64.28 49.86 31.04
C MET A 4 -63.84 48.39 30.97
N ASN A 5 -64.82 47.53 31.36
CA ASN A 5 -64.75 46.09 31.57
C ASN A 5 -64.62 45.27 30.27
N ALA A 6 -63.99 44.10 30.39
CA ALA A 6 -64.06 43.02 29.38
C ALA A 6 -65.05 41.95 29.83
N PRO A 7 -65.75 41.24 28.89
CA PRO A 7 -66.53 40.07 29.27
C PRO A 7 -65.75 38.79 29.10
N LYS A 8 -65.96 37.85 29.99
CA LYS A 8 -65.53 36.47 30.02
C LYS A 8 -66.29 35.65 28.97
N TRP A 9 -65.58 34.91 28.20
CA TRP A 9 -66.13 33.74 27.47
C TRP A 9 -65.46 32.48 27.98
N VAL A 10 -66.24 31.57 28.53
CA VAL A 10 -65.93 30.25 28.95
C VAL A 10 -65.89 29.39 27.63
N MET A 11 -64.82 28.73 27.33
CA MET A 11 -64.77 27.70 26.29
C MET A 11 -64.27 26.39 26.90
N THR A 12 -65.17 25.43 26.82
CA THR A 12 -65.03 24.04 27.24
C THR A 12 -63.89 23.35 26.47
N LEU A 13 -62.92 22.79 27.19
CA LEU A 13 -61.92 21.89 26.61
C LEU A 13 -62.55 20.50 26.43
N SER A 14 -62.68 20.06 25.20
CA SER A 14 -62.85 18.66 24.83
C SER A 14 -61.45 18.05 24.65
N LEU A 15 -61.10 17.11 25.51
CA LEU A 15 -59.91 16.28 25.39
C LEU A 15 -60.06 15.33 24.19
N LEU A 16 -59.39 15.64 23.10
CA LEU A 16 -59.05 14.69 22.05
C LEU A 16 -57.64 14.18 22.31
N SER A 17 -57.52 12.94 22.82
CA SER A 17 -56.28 12.21 22.90
C SER A 17 -55.84 11.79 21.50
N VAL A 18 -54.93 12.58 20.90
CA VAL A 18 -54.20 12.16 19.70
C VAL A 18 -53.00 11.32 20.16
N ALA A 19 -53.08 10.01 19.99
CA ALA A 19 -51.93 9.12 20.08
C ALA A 19 -50.96 9.46 18.95
N MET A 20 -49.92 10.25 19.25
CA MET A 20 -48.77 10.37 18.34
C MET A 20 -47.99 9.07 18.37
N PHE A 21 -48.19 8.23 17.39
CA PHE A 21 -47.20 7.25 17.00
C PHE A 21 -45.96 8.01 16.54
N SER A 22 -44.97 8.18 17.39
CA SER A 22 -43.64 8.55 17.01
C SER A 22 -43.04 7.42 16.18
N HIS A 23 -43.13 7.52 14.87
CA HIS A 23 -42.24 6.79 14.00
C HIS A 23 -40.86 7.34 14.26
N GLY A 24 -40.12 6.69 15.16
CA GLY A 24 -38.71 6.85 15.29
C GLY A 24 -38.10 6.35 13.95
N THR A 25 -37.87 7.25 13.02
CA THR A 25 -36.91 7.01 11.96
C THR A 25 -35.58 6.87 12.65
N PHE A 26 -35.17 5.61 12.93
CA PHE A 26 -33.77 5.33 13.09
C PHE A 26 -33.12 5.79 11.78
N ALA A 27 -32.54 6.98 11.79
CA ALA A 27 -31.56 7.35 10.79
C ALA A 27 -30.44 6.29 10.96
N GLN A 28 -30.39 5.33 10.07
CA GLN A 28 -29.28 4.42 9.95
C GLN A 28 -28.11 5.35 9.64
N GLU A 29 -27.24 5.61 10.64
CA GLU A 29 -26.00 6.32 10.38
C GLU A 29 -25.34 5.63 9.18
N ALA A 30 -25.16 6.37 8.11
CA ALA A 30 -24.54 5.85 6.90
C ALA A 30 -23.15 5.36 7.33
N LEU A 31 -22.95 4.04 7.33
CA LEU A 31 -21.69 3.41 7.69
C LEU A 31 -20.60 4.08 6.87
N ASN A 32 -19.57 4.62 7.53
CA ASN A 32 -18.41 5.18 6.86
C ASN A 32 -17.68 4.05 6.12
N PRO A 33 -17.71 3.98 4.78
CA PRO A 33 -17.13 2.86 4.04
C PRO A 33 -15.60 2.76 4.23
N PHE A 34 -14.97 3.84 4.71
CA PHE A 34 -13.52 3.88 4.97
C PHE A 34 -13.12 3.32 6.35
N SER A 35 -14.07 2.94 7.20
CA SER A 35 -13.81 2.28 8.47
C SER A 35 -14.98 1.38 8.84
N VAL A 36 -14.86 0.11 8.51
CA VAL A 36 -15.91 -0.91 8.68
C VAL A 36 -15.36 -2.10 9.44
N LYS A 37 -16.18 -2.65 10.34
CA LYS A 37 -15.93 -3.94 11.00
C LYS A 37 -17.07 -4.89 10.66
N SER A 38 -16.71 -6.16 10.40
CA SER A 38 -17.66 -7.25 10.23
C SER A 38 -17.43 -8.26 11.34
N ALA A 39 -18.53 -8.80 11.87
CA ALA A 39 -18.54 -9.94 12.80
C ALA A 39 -18.92 -11.24 12.09
N ALA A 40 -19.08 -11.23 10.77
CA ALA A 40 -19.26 -12.43 9.98
C ALA A 40 -17.91 -13.09 9.67
N PRO A 41 -17.85 -14.43 9.58
CA PRO A 41 -16.64 -15.12 9.16
C PRO A 41 -16.20 -14.73 7.76
N HIS A 42 -14.90 -14.48 7.58
CA HIS A 42 -14.27 -14.24 6.29
C HIS A 42 -13.19 -15.27 6.07
N GLU A 43 -13.17 -15.88 4.90
CA GLU A 43 -12.06 -16.75 4.51
C GLU A 43 -10.85 -15.91 4.16
N LEU A 44 -9.66 -16.39 4.53
CA LEU A 44 -8.42 -15.70 4.26
C LEU A 44 -7.27 -16.65 3.91
N ILE A 45 -6.35 -16.14 3.06
CA ILE A 45 -5.05 -16.74 2.82
C ILE A 45 -3.99 -15.70 3.21
N LEU A 46 -3.04 -16.10 4.06
CA LEU A 46 -1.90 -15.26 4.44
C LEU A 46 -0.79 -15.45 3.40
N LEU A 47 -0.55 -14.46 2.57
CA LEU A 47 0.44 -14.49 1.48
C LEU A 47 1.76 -13.88 1.93
N ASN A 48 2.69 -14.70 2.39
CA ASN A 48 4.03 -14.27 2.82
C ASN A 48 5.05 -14.25 1.67
N HIS A 49 4.96 -15.18 0.71
CA HIS A 49 5.92 -15.32 -0.39
C HIS A 49 5.47 -14.60 -1.64
N GLY A 50 6.41 -13.96 -2.34
CA GLY A 50 6.11 -13.18 -3.55
C GLY A 50 5.57 -14.04 -4.69
N LEU A 51 6.17 -15.20 -4.95
CA LEU A 51 5.72 -16.13 -5.99
C LEU A 51 4.31 -16.67 -5.72
N ALA A 52 4.01 -17.03 -4.46
CA ALA A 52 2.67 -17.44 -4.05
C ALA A 52 1.65 -16.34 -4.29
N SER A 53 2.01 -15.11 -3.93
CA SER A 53 1.16 -13.94 -4.08
C SER A 53 0.91 -13.56 -5.54
N LEU A 54 1.90 -13.73 -6.43
CA LEU A 54 1.72 -13.55 -7.89
C LEU A 54 0.77 -14.61 -8.45
N GLU A 55 0.98 -15.89 -8.09
CA GLU A 55 0.16 -16.99 -8.57
C GLU A 55 -1.30 -16.85 -8.12
N GLU A 56 -1.54 -16.48 -6.85
CA GLU A 56 -2.91 -16.24 -6.37
C GLU A 56 -3.60 -15.12 -7.15
N ARG A 57 -2.89 -14.02 -7.46
CA ARG A 57 -3.43 -12.96 -8.31
C ARG A 57 -3.83 -13.45 -9.70
N LEU A 58 -2.98 -14.27 -10.30
CA LEU A 58 -3.26 -14.82 -11.64
C LEU A 58 -4.44 -15.77 -11.63
N GLN A 59 -4.58 -16.58 -10.57
CA GLN A 59 -5.74 -17.47 -10.38
C GLN A 59 -7.02 -16.67 -10.13
N MET A 60 -6.98 -15.62 -9.28
CA MET A 60 -8.12 -14.71 -9.07
C MET A 60 -8.56 -14.06 -10.36
N ILE A 61 -7.64 -13.52 -11.16
CA ILE A 61 -7.96 -12.91 -12.44
C ILE A 61 -8.55 -13.96 -13.38
N ASP A 62 -8.01 -15.18 -13.45
CA ASP A 62 -8.52 -16.23 -14.34
C ASP A 62 -9.98 -16.63 -14.00
N ARG A 63 -10.42 -16.56 -12.74
CA ARG A 63 -11.80 -16.85 -12.33
C ARG A 63 -12.76 -15.67 -12.38
N ALA A 64 -12.27 -14.44 -12.64
CA ALA A 64 -13.12 -13.26 -12.75
C ALA A 64 -14.18 -13.39 -13.85
N GLU A 65 -15.44 -13.03 -13.56
CA GLU A 65 -16.57 -13.12 -14.47
C GLU A 65 -17.20 -11.76 -14.82
N LYS A 66 -17.15 -10.76 -13.91
CA LYS A 66 -17.87 -9.49 -14.03
C LYS A 66 -16.94 -8.29 -14.05
N SER A 67 -16.09 -8.16 -13.03
CA SER A 67 -15.23 -7.00 -12.87
C SER A 67 -13.89 -7.28 -12.21
N ILE A 68 -12.89 -6.49 -12.56
CA ILE A 68 -11.56 -6.49 -11.94
C ILE A 68 -11.18 -5.03 -11.65
N GLU A 69 -10.95 -4.73 -10.38
CA GLU A 69 -10.49 -3.44 -9.89
C GLU A 69 -9.04 -3.57 -9.39
N VAL A 70 -8.19 -2.69 -9.90
CA VAL A 70 -6.75 -2.69 -9.63
C VAL A 70 -6.33 -1.33 -9.12
N GLU A 71 -5.67 -1.26 -7.96
CA GLU A 71 -5.16 -0.01 -7.40
C GLU A 71 -3.74 -0.22 -6.88
N TYR A 72 -2.75 0.52 -7.43
CA TYR A 72 -1.35 0.38 -7.02
C TYR A 72 -0.59 1.70 -6.99
N PHE A 73 0.37 1.76 -6.06
CA PHE A 73 1.32 2.86 -5.94
C PHE A 73 2.47 2.75 -6.96
N ILE A 74 3.06 1.53 -7.11
CA ILE A 74 4.08 1.21 -8.10
C ILE A 74 3.54 0.12 -9.03
N TYR A 75 3.76 0.30 -10.33
CA TYR A 75 3.45 -0.69 -11.35
C TYR A 75 4.56 -0.63 -12.42
N ARG A 76 5.40 -1.68 -12.43
CA ARG A 76 6.54 -1.79 -13.33
C ARG A 76 6.14 -2.28 -14.74
N THR A 77 7.14 -2.48 -15.59
CA THR A 77 6.98 -3.09 -16.93
C THR A 77 7.96 -4.27 -17.10
N ASP A 78 8.18 -5.01 -16.03
CA ASP A 78 9.03 -6.20 -15.96
C ASP A 78 8.22 -7.51 -16.16
N LYS A 79 8.80 -8.67 -15.79
CA LYS A 79 8.21 -9.99 -16.06
C LYS A 79 6.91 -10.22 -15.29
N SER A 80 6.90 -9.95 -13.98
CA SER A 80 5.73 -10.13 -13.16
C SER A 80 4.60 -9.19 -13.56
N ALA A 81 4.93 -7.93 -13.82
CA ALA A 81 3.99 -6.94 -14.31
C ALA A 81 3.43 -7.32 -15.69
N LYS A 82 4.26 -7.90 -16.57
CA LYS A 82 3.81 -8.39 -17.89
C LYS A 82 2.80 -9.53 -17.74
N LEU A 83 3.08 -10.54 -16.91
CA LEU A 83 2.16 -11.65 -16.65
C LEU A 83 0.81 -11.13 -16.10
N PHE A 84 0.87 -10.29 -15.10
CA PHE A 84 -0.31 -9.69 -14.48
C PHE A 84 -1.13 -8.87 -15.50
N THR A 85 -0.47 -8.00 -16.29
CA THR A 85 -1.13 -7.17 -17.30
C THR A 85 -1.76 -8.02 -18.39
N GLN A 86 -1.09 -9.06 -18.88
CA GLN A 86 -1.63 -9.92 -19.93
C GLN A 86 -2.84 -10.73 -19.45
N ALA A 87 -2.86 -11.14 -18.18
CA ALA A 87 -4.04 -11.76 -17.58
C ALA A 87 -5.24 -10.78 -17.57
N LEU A 88 -5.03 -9.50 -17.20
CA LEU A 88 -6.06 -8.46 -17.25
C LEU A 88 -6.57 -8.22 -18.67
N VAL A 89 -5.68 -8.11 -19.65
CA VAL A 89 -6.03 -7.93 -21.08
C VAL A 89 -6.85 -9.11 -21.60
N LYS A 90 -6.44 -10.35 -21.28
CA LYS A 90 -7.20 -11.56 -21.62
C LYS A 90 -8.63 -11.49 -21.12
N LYS A 91 -8.85 -11.05 -19.86
CA LYS A 91 -10.19 -10.91 -19.27
C LYS A 91 -11.00 -9.76 -19.87
N ALA A 92 -10.37 -8.63 -20.13
CA ALA A 92 -11.01 -7.51 -20.81
C ALA A 92 -11.54 -7.90 -22.21
N ARG A 93 -10.73 -8.65 -22.98
CA ARG A 93 -11.13 -9.22 -24.29
C ARG A 93 -12.30 -10.22 -24.18
N GLN A 94 -12.50 -10.84 -23.02
CA GLN A 94 -13.65 -11.72 -22.73
C GLN A 94 -14.90 -10.95 -22.25
N GLY A 95 -14.81 -9.62 -22.13
CA GLY A 95 -15.93 -8.77 -21.73
C GLY A 95 -16.00 -8.46 -20.22
N VAL A 96 -15.02 -8.91 -19.42
CA VAL A 96 -14.89 -8.53 -18.00
C VAL A 96 -14.52 -7.05 -17.92
N LYS A 97 -15.22 -6.28 -17.08
CA LYS A 97 -14.94 -4.86 -16.86
C LYS A 97 -13.65 -4.71 -16.04
N VAL A 98 -12.61 -4.10 -16.63
CA VAL A 98 -11.32 -3.89 -15.94
C VAL A 98 -11.06 -2.40 -15.74
N ARG A 99 -10.76 -2.01 -14.49
CA ARG A 99 -10.42 -0.63 -14.09
C ARG A 99 -9.13 -0.61 -13.31
N ILE A 100 -8.23 0.31 -13.67
CA ILE A 100 -6.91 0.46 -13.04
C ILE A 100 -6.74 1.90 -12.54
N LEU A 101 -6.39 2.06 -11.25
CA LEU A 101 -6.03 3.33 -10.62
C LEU A 101 -4.58 3.29 -10.15
N LEU A 102 -3.77 4.24 -10.60
CA LEU A 102 -2.34 4.29 -10.35
C LEU A 102 -1.92 5.63 -9.73
N ASP A 103 -0.95 5.65 -8.83
CA ASP A 103 -0.30 6.90 -8.43
C ASP A 103 0.60 7.41 -9.55
N TYR A 104 0.28 8.59 -10.09
CA TYR A 104 0.99 9.14 -11.26
C TYR A 104 2.49 9.29 -11.06
N PHE A 105 2.89 9.82 -9.90
CA PHE A 105 4.29 10.16 -9.66
C PHE A 105 5.21 8.94 -9.73
N MET A 106 4.74 7.80 -9.22
CA MET A 106 5.53 6.58 -9.12
C MET A 106 5.54 5.75 -10.40
N VAL A 107 4.48 5.87 -11.24
CA VAL A 107 4.34 5.01 -12.43
C VAL A 107 4.62 5.72 -13.76
N LYS A 108 4.76 7.05 -13.76
CA LYS A 108 4.87 7.86 -15.01
C LYS A 108 6.01 7.47 -15.94
N ASN A 109 7.07 6.84 -15.42
CA ASN A 109 8.22 6.40 -16.21
C ASN A 109 8.15 4.91 -16.60
N ASP A 110 7.35 4.11 -15.88
CA ASP A 110 7.14 2.69 -16.12
C ASP A 110 5.85 2.48 -16.94
N LEU A 111 4.71 2.37 -16.28
CA LEU A 111 3.41 2.27 -16.95
C LEU A 111 2.89 3.66 -17.37
N SER A 112 3.62 4.30 -18.24
CA SER A 112 3.37 5.67 -18.72
C SER A 112 2.11 5.74 -19.60
N PRO A 113 1.62 6.94 -19.97
CA PRO A 113 0.48 7.11 -20.87
C PRO A 113 0.60 6.42 -22.24
N PHE A 114 1.79 6.01 -22.66
CA PHE A 114 1.96 5.16 -23.85
C PHE A 114 1.40 3.75 -23.62
N TYR A 115 1.65 3.17 -22.46
CA TYR A 115 1.16 1.84 -22.09
C TYR A 115 -0.34 1.86 -21.81
N THR A 116 -0.83 2.85 -21.04
CA THR A 116 -2.25 2.94 -20.70
C THR A 116 -3.11 3.22 -21.92
N HIS A 117 -2.59 3.94 -22.92
CA HIS A 117 -3.27 4.10 -24.20
C HIS A 117 -3.45 2.76 -24.96
N GLU A 118 -2.48 1.86 -24.91
CA GLU A 118 -2.64 0.54 -25.51
C GLU A 118 -3.60 -0.34 -24.66
N LEU A 119 -3.60 -0.24 -23.32
CA LEU A 119 -4.57 -0.90 -22.45
C LEU A 119 -5.99 -0.42 -22.71
N GLU A 120 -6.19 0.89 -22.94
CA GLU A 120 -7.50 1.46 -23.27
C GLU A 120 -8.07 0.91 -24.59
N LYS A 121 -7.22 0.56 -25.56
CA LYS A 121 -7.67 -0.10 -26.80
C LYS A 121 -8.18 -1.52 -26.55
N GLU A 122 -7.72 -2.17 -25.49
CA GLU A 122 -8.17 -3.47 -25.05
C GLU A 122 -9.41 -3.40 -24.14
N GLY A 123 -10.00 -2.20 -23.95
CA GLY A 123 -11.20 -1.99 -23.14
C GLY A 123 -10.94 -1.81 -21.65
N ILE A 124 -9.68 -1.63 -21.24
CA ILE A 124 -9.31 -1.40 -19.83
C ILE A 124 -9.36 0.10 -19.54
N GLU A 125 -10.12 0.51 -18.53
CA GLU A 125 -10.17 1.91 -18.09
C GLU A 125 -9.03 2.20 -17.12
N VAL A 126 -8.14 3.17 -17.46
CA VAL A 126 -7.01 3.54 -16.61
C VAL A 126 -7.09 4.99 -16.19
N LYS A 127 -6.91 5.23 -14.88
CA LYS A 127 -6.79 6.58 -14.31
C LYS A 127 -5.53 6.70 -13.47
N TYR A 128 -5.04 7.93 -13.37
CA TYR A 128 -3.92 8.30 -12.52
C TYR A 128 -4.39 9.23 -11.41
N PHE A 129 -3.97 8.92 -10.19
CA PHE A 129 -4.20 9.78 -9.04
C PHE A 129 -3.11 10.85 -8.95
N ASN A 130 -3.52 12.09 -8.67
CA ASN A 130 -2.68 13.24 -8.37
C ASN A 130 -1.58 13.53 -9.41
N ILE A 131 -1.97 13.97 -10.58
CA ILE A 131 -1.08 14.49 -11.64
C ILE A 131 -0.54 15.85 -11.22
N THR A 132 0.38 15.88 -10.27
CA THR A 132 0.98 17.14 -9.82
C THR A 132 2.38 17.26 -10.37
N SER A 133 2.74 18.48 -10.77
CA SER A 133 4.14 18.85 -11.08
C SER A 133 5.01 18.60 -9.83
N THR A 134 6.19 18.06 -10.01
CA THR A 134 7.21 17.91 -8.96
C THR A 134 7.61 19.23 -8.29
N LEU A 135 7.30 20.37 -8.94
CA LEU A 135 7.53 21.70 -8.40
C LEU A 135 6.48 22.16 -7.39
N ASN A 136 5.34 21.47 -7.30
CA ASN A 136 4.31 21.76 -6.31
C ASN A 136 4.54 20.95 -5.04
N LEU A 137 5.42 21.45 -4.17
CA LEU A 137 5.84 20.79 -2.93
C LEU A 137 4.68 20.45 -1.98
N PHE A 138 3.57 21.21 -2.02
CA PHE A 138 2.44 20.99 -1.12
C PHE A 138 1.54 19.83 -1.59
N SER A 139 1.04 19.88 -2.82
CA SER A 139 0.16 18.80 -3.34
C SER A 139 0.95 17.55 -3.74
N GLY A 140 2.24 17.66 -4.00
CA GLY A 140 3.14 16.55 -4.30
C GLY A 140 3.36 15.57 -3.16
N GLN A 141 3.05 15.94 -1.91
CA GLN A 141 3.20 15.06 -0.75
C GLN A 141 2.09 14.00 -0.65
N TYR A 142 0.89 14.31 -1.13
CA TYR A 142 -0.25 13.40 -1.04
C TYR A 142 -0.18 12.32 -2.11
N ARG A 143 0.03 11.06 -1.69
CA ARG A 143 0.14 9.91 -2.58
C ARG A 143 -0.96 8.90 -2.30
N ASN A 144 -1.40 8.21 -3.33
CA ASN A 144 -2.23 7.03 -3.16
C ASN A 144 -1.33 5.80 -2.93
N HIS A 145 -1.14 5.44 -1.66
CA HIS A 145 -0.28 4.33 -1.27
C HIS A 145 -1.04 3.02 -1.06
N ARG A 146 -2.31 2.97 -1.43
CA ARG A 146 -3.16 1.78 -1.37
C ARG A 146 -2.72 0.76 -2.42
N LYS A 147 -2.93 -0.53 -2.13
CA LYS A 147 -2.62 -1.65 -3.02
C LYS A 147 -3.74 -2.66 -2.94
N LEU A 148 -4.43 -2.84 -4.06
CA LEU A 148 -5.64 -3.63 -4.13
C LEU A 148 -5.75 -4.34 -5.47
N LEU A 149 -6.09 -5.64 -5.44
CA LEU A 149 -6.75 -6.36 -6.50
C LEU A 149 -8.10 -6.81 -5.97
N LEU A 150 -9.19 -6.47 -6.64
CA LEU A 150 -10.55 -6.84 -6.27
C LEU A 150 -11.23 -7.50 -7.45
N ILE A 151 -11.88 -8.62 -7.23
CA ILE A 151 -12.55 -9.43 -8.24
C ILE A 151 -14.02 -9.55 -7.90
N ASP A 152 -14.88 -9.20 -8.86
CA ASP A 152 -16.34 -9.42 -8.87
C ASP A 152 -17.08 -8.87 -7.62
N GLY A 153 -16.47 -7.95 -6.87
CA GLY A 153 -17.00 -7.44 -5.60
C GLY A 153 -17.05 -8.48 -4.48
N ASN A 154 -16.31 -9.60 -4.59
CA ASN A 154 -16.41 -10.75 -3.71
C ASN A 154 -15.10 -11.15 -3.02
N GLU A 155 -13.96 -10.93 -3.67
CA GLU A 155 -12.65 -11.30 -3.17
C GLU A 155 -11.61 -10.21 -3.43
N ILE A 156 -10.62 -10.09 -2.54
CA ILE A 156 -9.53 -9.12 -2.63
C ILE A 156 -8.19 -9.73 -2.29
N ILE A 157 -7.12 -9.13 -2.84
CA ILE A 157 -5.79 -9.15 -2.24
C ILE A 157 -5.39 -7.73 -1.87
N THR A 158 -4.93 -7.54 -0.63
CA THR A 158 -4.36 -6.28 -0.15
C THR A 158 -3.24 -6.52 0.85
N GLY A 159 -2.33 -5.56 0.95
CA GLY A 159 -1.16 -5.57 1.84
C GLY A 159 -0.05 -4.66 1.33
N GLY A 160 1.21 -5.03 1.52
CA GLY A 160 2.33 -4.13 1.22
C GLY A 160 2.85 -4.19 -0.22
N ARG A 161 2.59 -5.29 -1.00
CA ARG A 161 3.20 -5.51 -2.32
C ARG A 161 2.66 -4.57 -3.39
N ASN A 162 3.58 -4.04 -4.20
CA ASN A 162 3.27 -3.40 -5.48
C ASN A 162 3.38 -4.43 -6.63
N ILE A 163 3.28 -3.97 -7.89
CA ILE A 163 3.47 -4.79 -9.08
C ILE A 163 4.85 -4.54 -9.65
N GLY A 164 5.73 -5.53 -9.54
CA GLY A 164 7.11 -5.52 -10.02
C GLY A 164 7.88 -6.74 -9.56
N ASP A 165 8.91 -7.14 -10.31
CA ASP A 165 9.73 -8.33 -10.07
C ASP A 165 10.29 -8.38 -8.64
N GLU A 166 10.64 -7.21 -8.09
CA GLU A 166 11.16 -7.07 -6.73
C GLU A 166 10.15 -7.41 -5.62
N TYR A 167 8.85 -7.42 -5.91
CA TYR A 167 7.79 -7.77 -4.97
C TYR A 167 7.35 -9.24 -5.06
N PHE A 168 7.77 -9.92 -6.13
CA PHE A 168 7.37 -11.29 -6.42
C PHE A 168 8.55 -12.28 -6.47
N ASP A 169 9.65 -11.96 -5.80
CA ASP A 169 10.85 -12.79 -5.68
C ASP A 169 11.51 -13.12 -7.03
N LEU A 170 11.37 -12.25 -8.05
CA LEU A 170 11.83 -12.43 -9.42
C LEU A 170 12.97 -11.49 -9.84
N SER A 171 13.33 -10.52 -9.01
CA SER A 171 14.42 -9.58 -9.31
C SER A 171 15.79 -10.22 -9.05
N LYS A 172 16.77 -9.96 -9.93
CA LYS A 172 18.15 -10.42 -9.78
C LYS A 172 18.95 -9.66 -8.72
N ASP A 173 18.57 -8.43 -8.46
CA ASP A 173 19.37 -7.51 -7.64
C ASP A 173 18.86 -7.41 -6.21
N TYR A 174 17.53 -7.30 -6.07
CA TYR A 174 16.90 -7.02 -4.79
C TYR A 174 15.43 -7.44 -4.76
N ASN A 175 14.99 -8.11 -3.70
CA ASN A 175 13.60 -8.49 -3.49
C ASN A 175 13.09 -8.02 -2.12
N PHE A 176 11.78 -7.75 -2.06
CA PHE A 176 11.08 -7.34 -0.86
C PHE A 176 10.38 -8.51 -0.17
N MET A 177 10.66 -8.69 1.12
CA MET A 177 9.84 -9.54 1.99
C MET A 177 8.63 -8.74 2.44
N ASP A 178 7.48 -9.12 1.91
CA ASP A 178 6.23 -8.43 2.18
C ASP A 178 5.13 -9.39 2.66
N ARG A 179 3.99 -8.87 3.08
CA ARG A 179 2.86 -9.66 3.54
C ARG A 179 1.55 -9.08 3.04
N GLU A 180 0.63 -9.97 2.68
CA GLU A 180 -0.70 -9.63 2.21
C GLU A 180 -1.74 -10.64 2.69
N LEU A 181 -3.00 -10.25 2.56
CA LEU A 181 -4.15 -11.13 2.75
C LEU A 181 -4.94 -11.22 1.45
N HIS A 182 -5.26 -12.43 1.02
CA HIS A 182 -6.41 -12.70 0.18
C HIS A 182 -7.61 -12.90 1.12
N ILE A 183 -8.72 -12.26 0.83
CA ILE A 183 -9.92 -12.26 1.68
C ILE A 183 -11.15 -12.43 0.80
N GLU A 184 -12.05 -13.32 1.23
CA GLU A 184 -13.38 -13.49 0.68
C GLU A 184 -14.44 -13.19 1.74
N GLY A 185 -15.55 -12.57 1.36
CA GLY A 185 -16.68 -12.32 2.24
C GLY A 185 -17.32 -10.93 2.10
N GLU A 186 -18.29 -10.66 2.95
CA GLU A 186 -19.19 -9.49 2.82
C GLU A 186 -18.46 -8.14 2.96
N LEU A 187 -17.35 -8.07 3.72
CA LEU A 187 -16.57 -6.84 3.92
C LEU A 187 -16.02 -6.29 2.59
N VAL A 188 -15.81 -7.16 1.60
CA VAL A 188 -15.28 -6.80 0.28
C VAL A 188 -16.14 -5.75 -0.42
N LYS A 189 -17.47 -5.76 -0.22
CA LYS A 189 -18.38 -4.74 -0.77
C LYS A 189 -18.09 -3.33 -0.28
N SER A 190 -17.68 -3.19 1.00
CA SER A 190 -17.28 -1.89 1.54
C SER A 190 -15.97 -1.43 0.91
N ILE A 191 -15.03 -2.35 0.68
CA ILE A 191 -13.76 -2.05 0.02
C ILE A 191 -13.99 -1.64 -1.44
N GLU A 192 -14.87 -2.32 -2.16
CA GLU A 192 -15.29 -1.94 -3.52
C GLU A 192 -15.88 -0.52 -3.55
N THR A 193 -16.70 -0.17 -2.55
CA THR A 193 -17.25 1.19 -2.42
C THR A 193 -16.12 2.22 -2.31
N THR A 194 -15.10 1.98 -1.47
CA THR A 194 -13.97 2.91 -1.34
C THR A 194 -13.13 3.01 -2.60
N PHE A 195 -12.96 1.91 -3.34
CA PHE A 195 -12.32 1.95 -4.66
C PHE A 195 -13.14 2.82 -5.63
N ASN A 196 -14.45 2.61 -5.71
CA ASN A 196 -15.34 3.37 -6.60
C ASN A 196 -15.27 4.88 -6.30
N GLU A 197 -15.33 5.28 -5.02
CA GLU A 197 -15.21 6.68 -4.61
C GLU A 197 -13.85 7.28 -4.99
N THR A 198 -12.76 6.51 -4.78
CA THR A 198 -11.42 6.93 -5.16
C THR A 198 -11.25 7.05 -6.67
N PHE A 199 -11.81 6.10 -7.42
CA PHE A 199 -11.71 6.06 -8.88
C PHE A 199 -12.44 7.22 -9.56
N VAL A 200 -13.55 7.72 -8.98
CA VAL A 200 -14.30 8.87 -9.49
C VAL A 200 -13.90 10.21 -8.87
N ALA A 201 -12.97 10.19 -7.91
CA ALA A 201 -12.50 11.41 -7.25
C ALA A 201 -11.91 12.43 -8.24
N GLU A 202 -12.02 13.73 -7.94
CA GLU A 202 -11.53 14.83 -8.78
C GLU A 202 -10.05 14.68 -9.20
N LYS A 203 -9.23 14.08 -8.34
CA LYS A 203 -7.79 13.88 -8.59
C LYS A 203 -7.45 12.58 -9.32
N SER A 204 -8.44 11.75 -9.62
CA SER A 204 -8.31 10.51 -10.38
C SER A 204 -8.73 10.76 -11.82
N VAL A 205 -7.76 10.99 -12.69
CA VAL A 205 -7.99 11.46 -14.07
C VAL A 205 -7.31 10.59 -15.11
N ARG A 206 -7.88 10.55 -16.31
CA ARG A 206 -7.23 9.94 -17.48
C ARG A 206 -6.15 10.88 -18.00
N VAL A 207 -5.02 10.31 -18.43
CA VAL A 207 -3.91 11.06 -19.04
C VAL A 207 -3.73 10.56 -20.46
N ALA A 208 -3.96 11.45 -21.41
CA ALA A 208 -3.74 11.13 -22.82
C ALA A 208 -2.24 10.92 -23.10
N ARG A 209 -1.93 10.00 -24.00
CA ARG A 209 -0.60 9.85 -24.58
C ARG A 209 -0.17 11.15 -25.28
N GLU A 210 1.11 11.48 -25.21
CA GLU A 210 1.71 12.57 -26.00
C GLU A 210 1.34 12.38 -27.50
N LYS A 211 1.03 13.47 -28.17
CA LYS A 211 0.79 13.47 -29.61
C LYS A 211 2.06 13.03 -30.37
N MET A 212 1.88 12.41 -31.50
CA MET A 212 2.99 12.15 -32.41
C MET A 212 3.61 13.49 -32.83
N PRO A 213 4.94 13.64 -32.79
CA PRO A 213 5.61 14.83 -33.31
C PRO A 213 5.25 15.06 -34.78
N GLU A 214 4.95 16.30 -35.15
CA GLU A 214 4.72 16.75 -36.52
C GLU A 214 5.82 17.73 -36.92
N ALA A 215 6.33 17.64 -38.17
CA ALA A 215 7.47 18.46 -38.62
C ALA A 215 7.14 19.97 -38.61
N ASP A 216 5.86 20.32 -38.64
CA ASP A 216 5.38 21.69 -38.58
C ASP A 216 5.09 22.23 -37.17
N ASP A 217 5.32 21.42 -36.12
CA ASP A 217 5.21 21.88 -34.73
C ASP A 217 6.09 23.11 -34.46
N ALA A 218 5.56 24.13 -33.76
CA ALA A 218 6.26 25.39 -33.50
C ALA A 218 7.62 25.23 -32.80
N LYS A 219 7.84 24.14 -32.07
CA LYS A 219 9.12 23.83 -31.40
C LYS A 219 10.25 23.53 -32.38
N TYR A 220 9.93 23.06 -33.62
CA TYR A 220 10.91 22.75 -34.66
C TYR A 220 11.13 23.86 -35.69
N ARG A 221 10.47 25.02 -35.51
CA ARG A 221 10.56 26.18 -36.43
C ARG A 221 11.43 27.32 -35.91
N ARG A 222 12.15 27.13 -34.80
CA ARG A 222 12.83 28.20 -34.07
C ARG A 222 14.35 28.29 -34.32
N GLY A 223 14.94 27.41 -35.11
CA GLY A 223 16.35 27.31 -35.29
C GLY A 223 16.82 27.30 -36.75
N ASP A 224 18.05 26.86 -36.95
CA ASP A 224 18.64 26.60 -38.27
C ASP A 224 17.99 25.30 -38.83
N ALA A 225 17.55 25.32 -40.08
CA ALA A 225 16.76 24.22 -40.69
C ALA A 225 17.36 22.81 -40.46
N ASN A 226 18.70 22.69 -40.50
CA ASN A 226 19.40 21.42 -40.23
C ASN A 226 19.32 20.96 -38.77
N ASN A 227 19.18 21.85 -37.80
CA ASN A 227 19.02 21.54 -36.39
C ASN A 227 17.57 21.14 -36.08
N ASP A 228 16.60 21.77 -36.72
CA ASP A 228 15.17 21.55 -36.53
C ASP A 228 14.78 20.18 -37.10
N ASP A 229 15.30 19.79 -38.28
CA ASP A 229 15.09 18.43 -38.83
C ASP A 229 15.71 17.32 -37.96
N ASN A 230 16.86 17.53 -37.38
CA ASN A 230 17.50 16.57 -36.47
C ASN A 230 16.71 16.42 -35.16
N ALA A 231 16.19 17.52 -34.60
CA ALA A 231 15.37 17.49 -33.39
C ALA A 231 14.04 16.78 -33.62
N PHE A 232 13.37 17.07 -34.73
CA PHE A 232 12.14 16.39 -35.14
C PHE A 232 12.36 14.88 -35.29
N ASN A 233 13.38 14.46 -36.08
CA ASN A 233 13.68 13.05 -36.30
C ASN A 233 14.03 12.33 -35.00
N TYR A 234 14.74 12.98 -34.07
CA TYR A 234 15.04 12.44 -32.75
C TYR A 234 13.77 12.22 -31.91
N ASP A 235 12.91 13.21 -31.84
CA ASP A 235 11.64 13.13 -31.09
C ASP A 235 10.70 12.08 -31.68
N LEU A 236 10.56 12.04 -33.01
CA LEU A 236 9.76 11.04 -33.72
C LEU A 236 10.29 9.61 -33.49
N LYS A 237 11.59 9.41 -33.53
CA LYS A 237 12.22 8.13 -33.24
C LYS A 237 11.94 7.69 -31.80
N ASN A 238 12.06 8.61 -30.84
CA ASN A 238 11.76 8.33 -29.42
C ASN A 238 10.30 8.01 -29.21
N TRP A 239 9.39 8.75 -29.81
CA TRP A 239 7.96 8.49 -29.76
C TRP A 239 7.61 7.09 -30.31
N ASN A 240 8.12 6.75 -31.49
CA ASN A 240 7.94 5.44 -32.11
C ASN A 240 8.48 4.31 -31.22
N LYS A 241 9.65 4.50 -30.57
CA LYS A 241 10.22 3.55 -29.62
C LYS A 241 9.30 3.32 -28.42
N LYS A 242 8.76 4.38 -27.84
CA LYS A 242 7.80 4.28 -26.70
C LYS A 242 6.53 3.53 -27.11
N VAL A 243 5.98 3.81 -28.31
CA VAL A 243 4.80 3.11 -28.83
C VAL A 243 5.09 1.63 -29.07
N ALA A 244 6.23 1.31 -29.68
CA ALA A 244 6.62 -0.08 -29.93
C ALA A 244 6.80 -0.86 -28.61
N ALA A 245 7.46 -0.26 -27.62
CA ALA A 245 7.64 -0.87 -26.30
C ALA A 245 6.29 -1.15 -25.61
N ALA A 246 5.35 -0.18 -25.62
CA ALA A 246 4.03 -0.37 -25.05
C ALA A 246 3.23 -1.49 -25.74
N LYS A 247 3.25 -1.53 -27.06
CA LYS A 247 2.59 -2.60 -27.84
C LYS A 247 3.20 -3.97 -27.55
N SER A 248 4.53 -4.07 -27.53
CA SER A 248 5.23 -5.32 -27.24
C SER A 248 4.95 -5.82 -25.82
N PHE A 249 4.90 -4.93 -24.83
CA PHE A 249 4.59 -5.30 -23.46
C PHE A 249 3.21 -5.95 -23.33
N ILE A 250 2.21 -5.42 -24.04
CA ILE A 250 0.83 -5.87 -23.96
C ILE A 250 0.58 -7.11 -24.82
N ASN A 251 1.14 -7.18 -26.04
CA ASN A 251 0.76 -8.17 -27.04
C ASN A 251 1.75 -9.32 -27.21
N ASP A 252 3.06 -9.10 -26.99
CA ASP A 252 4.05 -10.14 -27.19
C ASP A 252 4.04 -11.10 -25.99
N SER A 253 3.87 -12.38 -26.24
CA SER A 253 3.93 -13.41 -25.20
C SER A 253 5.27 -13.41 -24.47
N MET A 254 5.25 -13.76 -23.20
CA MET A 254 6.48 -14.11 -22.47
C MET A 254 7.04 -15.42 -23.03
N ASP A 255 8.33 -15.65 -22.84
CA ASP A 255 8.91 -16.96 -23.08
C ASP A 255 8.17 -18.02 -22.26
N SER A 256 7.63 -19.03 -22.94
CA SER A 256 6.75 -20.03 -22.31
C SER A 256 7.46 -20.86 -21.25
N SER A 257 8.77 -21.06 -21.34
CA SER A 257 9.56 -21.78 -20.34
C SER A 257 9.73 -20.94 -19.07
N VAL A 258 9.93 -19.63 -19.22
CA VAL A 258 10.02 -18.69 -18.09
C VAL A 258 8.68 -18.56 -17.40
N GLU A 259 7.58 -18.36 -18.14
CA GLU A 259 6.23 -18.30 -17.60
C GLU A 259 5.89 -19.58 -16.84
N THR A 260 6.09 -20.73 -17.45
CA THR A 260 5.82 -22.05 -16.83
C THR A 260 6.63 -22.23 -15.55
N SER A 261 7.89 -21.82 -15.52
CA SER A 261 8.75 -21.92 -14.33
C SER A 261 8.23 -21.04 -13.19
N ILE A 262 7.82 -19.79 -13.49
CA ILE A 262 7.25 -18.87 -12.50
C ILE A 262 5.94 -19.44 -11.93
N ARG A 263 5.01 -19.87 -12.81
CA ARG A 263 3.69 -20.39 -12.43
C ARG A 263 3.80 -21.66 -11.58
N ASN A 264 4.61 -22.63 -12.00
CA ASN A 264 4.78 -23.88 -11.25
C ASN A 264 5.40 -23.67 -9.88
N LYS A 265 6.38 -22.77 -9.77
CA LYS A 265 6.97 -22.42 -8.47
C LYS A 265 5.97 -21.67 -7.60
N GLY A 266 5.24 -20.71 -8.18
CA GLY A 266 4.17 -19.97 -7.52
C GLY A 266 3.08 -20.88 -6.95
N ASP A 267 2.58 -21.84 -7.74
CA ASP A 267 1.59 -22.83 -7.29
C ASP A 267 2.13 -23.71 -6.14
N THR A 268 3.40 -24.08 -6.20
CA THR A 268 4.06 -24.83 -5.13
C THR A 268 4.13 -24.04 -3.84
N GLU A 269 4.50 -22.77 -3.90
CA GLU A 269 4.58 -21.91 -2.71
C GLU A 269 3.18 -21.55 -2.18
N LEU A 270 2.20 -21.30 -3.08
CA LEU A 270 0.83 -20.99 -2.68
C LEU A 270 0.16 -22.10 -1.87
N LYS A 271 0.47 -23.37 -2.17
CA LYS A 271 -0.02 -24.53 -1.41
C LYS A 271 0.52 -24.61 0.01
N LYS A 272 1.62 -23.91 0.32
CA LYS A 272 2.22 -23.85 1.66
C LYS A 272 1.67 -22.69 2.50
N GLU A 273 1.02 -21.69 1.86
CA GLU A 273 0.49 -20.53 2.57
C GLU A 273 -0.65 -20.90 3.50
N TYR A 274 -0.72 -20.23 4.65
CA TYR A 274 -1.74 -20.45 5.66
C TYR A 274 -3.12 -20.05 5.14
N ARG A 275 -4.11 -20.92 5.36
CA ARG A 275 -5.52 -20.70 5.06
C ARG A 275 -6.33 -20.82 6.34
N GLY A 276 -7.23 -19.87 6.57
CA GLY A 276 -8.05 -19.86 7.77
C GLY A 276 -9.22 -18.91 7.65
N THR A 277 -9.85 -18.59 8.77
CA THR A 277 -10.97 -17.65 8.84
C THR A 277 -10.69 -16.53 9.84
N CYS A 278 -11.37 -15.42 9.68
CA CYS A 278 -11.40 -14.34 10.65
C CYS A 278 -12.84 -13.92 10.92
N ASP A 279 -13.30 -14.05 12.18
CA ASP A 279 -14.66 -13.74 12.59
C ASP A 279 -14.86 -12.27 12.98
N GLN A 280 -13.77 -11.53 13.23
CA GLN A 280 -13.78 -10.11 13.57
C GLN A 280 -12.82 -9.36 12.65
N LEU A 281 -13.26 -9.19 11.40
CA LEU A 281 -12.46 -8.52 10.38
C LEU A 281 -12.79 -7.03 10.34
N GLY A 282 -11.76 -6.18 10.35
CA GLY A 282 -11.87 -4.74 10.18
C GLY A 282 -11.15 -4.27 8.92
N PHE A 283 -11.74 -3.31 8.24
CA PHE A 283 -11.13 -2.57 7.14
C PHE A 283 -11.07 -1.10 7.50
N HIS A 284 -9.88 -0.50 7.39
CA HIS A 284 -9.66 0.93 7.59
C HIS A 284 -8.86 1.50 6.43
N SER A 285 -9.28 2.63 5.92
CA SER A 285 -8.62 3.32 4.80
C SER A 285 -8.75 4.83 4.94
N GLU A 286 -7.75 5.55 4.46
CA GLU A 286 -7.89 6.98 4.25
C GLU A 286 -8.50 7.27 2.88
N TYR A 287 -9.36 8.30 2.83
CA TYR A 287 -9.83 8.85 1.57
C TYR A 287 -8.66 9.55 0.85
N PRO A 288 -8.37 9.23 -0.42
CA PRO A 288 -7.30 9.88 -1.16
C PRO A 288 -7.69 11.32 -1.50
N SER A 289 -7.43 12.21 -0.57
CA SER A 289 -7.71 13.65 -0.72
C SER A 289 -6.42 14.46 -0.74
N ILE A 290 -6.49 15.67 -1.30
CA ILE A 290 -5.38 16.63 -1.32
C ILE A 290 -5.83 17.90 -0.60
N GLY A 291 -5.02 18.38 0.34
CA GLY A 291 -5.24 19.63 1.04
C GLY A 291 -6.18 19.54 2.25
N THR A 292 -7.05 20.54 2.43
CA THR A 292 -7.84 20.76 3.66
C THR A 292 -8.82 19.67 4.08
N LYS A 293 -9.16 18.75 3.17
CA LYS A 293 -10.01 17.58 3.49
C LYS A 293 -9.24 16.45 4.17
N ASN A 294 -7.92 16.53 4.23
CA ASN A 294 -7.06 15.55 4.89
C ASN A 294 -6.53 16.14 6.20
N ARG A 295 -7.44 16.41 7.13
CA ARG A 295 -7.09 16.94 8.45
C ARG A 295 -6.40 15.83 9.28
N LYS A 296 -5.54 16.22 10.21
CA LYS A 296 -4.91 15.30 11.16
C LYS A 296 -5.94 14.45 11.92
N GLU A 297 -7.12 15.01 12.15
CA GLU A 297 -8.25 14.41 12.85
C GLU A 297 -8.92 13.28 12.06
N ASP A 298 -8.81 13.30 10.71
CA ASP A 298 -9.44 12.35 9.81
C ASP A 298 -8.53 11.14 9.48
N ARG A 299 -7.38 11.00 10.14
CA ARG A 299 -6.39 9.92 9.91
C ARG A 299 -6.79 8.63 10.64
N VAL A 300 -7.76 7.93 10.06
CA VAL A 300 -8.41 6.74 10.66
C VAL A 300 -7.41 5.67 11.04
N ILE A 301 -6.47 5.36 10.15
CA ILE A 301 -5.49 4.28 10.36
C ILE A 301 -4.51 4.64 11.46
N LYS A 302 -3.98 5.87 11.44
CA LYS A 302 -3.07 6.35 12.48
C LYS A 302 -3.71 6.21 13.86
N HIS A 303 -4.93 6.71 14.02
CA HIS A 303 -5.65 6.63 15.30
C HIS A 303 -5.91 5.18 15.70
N PHE A 304 -6.35 4.34 14.76
CA PHE A 304 -6.58 2.92 15.02
C PHE A 304 -5.30 2.21 15.54
N ILE A 305 -4.17 2.39 14.85
CA ILE A 305 -2.90 1.75 15.24
C ILE A 305 -2.41 2.29 16.58
N PHE A 306 -2.45 3.61 16.80
CA PHE A 306 -1.97 4.21 18.04
C PHE A 306 -2.84 3.83 19.23
N ASP A 307 -4.15 3.70 19.05
CA ASP A 307 -5.05 3.20 20.09
C ASP A 307 -4.79 1.72 20.41
N LYS A 308 -4.51 0.87 19.38
CA LYS A 308 -4.08 -0.51 19.61
C LYS A 308 -2.77 -0.57 20.42
N ILE A 309 -1.77 0.28 20.08
CA ILE A 309 -0.51 0.37 20.85
C ILE A 309 -0.77 0.79 22.31
N LYS A 310 -1.58 1.83 22.55
CA LYS A 310 -1.92 2.31 23.89
C LYS A 310 -2.65 1.26 24.73
N ASN A 311 -3.49 0.43 24.09
CA ASN A 311 -4.35 -0.52 24.78
C ASN A 311 -3.74 -1.92 24.90
N ALA A 312 -2.58 -2.17 24.27
CA ALA A 312 -1.87 -3.45 24.40
C ALA A 312 -1.50 -3.72 25.87
N GLU A 313 -1.59 -4.99 26.25
CA GLU A 313 -1.39 -5.46 27.63
C GLU A 313 -0.17 -6.38 27.80
N LYS A 314 0.21 -7.13 26.74
CA LYS A 314 1.26 -8.15 26.83
C LYS A 314 2.38 -7.91 25.87
N GLN A 315 2.08 -7.81 24.56
CA GLN A 315 3.09 -7.77 23.52
C GLN A 315 2.62 -6.96 22.31
N ILE A 316 3.58 -6.27 21.71
CA ILE A 316 3.45 -5.63 20.40
C ILE A 316 4.61 -6.11 19.53
N ILE A 317 4.31 -6.64 18.33
CA ILE A 317 5.32 -6.93 17.30
C ILE A 317 5.06 -6.01 16.12
N ILE A 318 6.09 -5.30 15.68
CA ILE A 318 6.07 -4.39 14.53
C ILE A 318 7.04 -4.95 13.48
N ASP A 319 6.52 -5.30 12.30
CA ASP A 319 7.30 -5.69 11.13
C ASP A 319 7.12 -4.60 10.07
N SER A 320 8.09 -3.69 9.97
CA SER A 320 7.98 -2.49 9.13
C SER A 320 9.32 -2.11 8.51
N PRO A 321 9.36 -1.75 7.21
CA PRO A 321 10.60 -1.32 6.55
C PRO A 321 11.15 -0.03 7.15
N TYR A 322 10.28 0.79 7.74
CA TYR A 322 10.56 2.12 8.28
C TYR A 322 10.08 2.23 9.71
N PHE A 323 10.86 2.92 10.54
CA PHE A 323 10.47 3.22 11.91
C PHE A 323 10.95 4.62 12.29
N ILE A 324 10.10 5.61 12.04
CA ILE A 324 10.32 7.01 12.38
C ILE A 324 9.24 7.45 13.35
N VAL A 325 9.62 7.74 14.57
CA VAL A 325 8.70 8.04 15.67
C VAL A 325 8.41 9.54 15.71
N ASN A 326 7.12 9.90 15.61
CA ASN A 326 6.61 11.24 15.89
C ASN A 326 6.11 11.34 17.33
N ASP A 327 5.77 12.55 17.80
CA ASP A 327 5.36 12.79 19.19
C ASP A 327 4.13 11.96 19.63
N GLU A 328 3.16 11.76 18.72
CA GLU A 328 1.96 10.99 19.03
C GLU A 328 2.26 9.49 19.22
N LEU A 329 3.09 8.94 18.32
CA LEU A 329 3.56 7.56 18.42
C LEU A 329 4.47 7.39 19.65
N ALA A 330 5.35 8.36 19.91
CA ALA A 330 6.20 8.37 21.10
C ALA A 330 5.36 8.21 22.38
N GLY A 331 4.32 9.02 22.54
CA GLY A 331 3.42 8.91 23.69
C GLY A 331 2.68 7.57 23.79
N ALA A 332 2.30 6.97 22.65
CA ALA A 332 1.67 5.66 22.64
C ALA A 332 2.65 4.53 23.06
N LEU A 333 3.89 4.54 22.55
CA LEU A 333 4.93 3.59 22.92
C LEU A 333 5.37 3.74 24.38
N GLU A 334 5.57 4.95 24.87
CA GLU A 334 5.92 5.21 26.27
C GLU A 334 4.83 4.69 27.22
N ASN A 335 3.53 4.82 26.85
CA ASN A 335 2.46 4.21 27.62
C ASN A 335 2.59 2.68 27.66
N ALA A 336 2.89 2.03 26.53
CA ALA A 336 3.11 0.58 26.47
C ALA A 336 4.30 0.14 27.33
N PHE A 337 5.44 0.84 27.27
CA PHE A 337 6.62 0.55 28.11
C PHE A 337 6.33 0.74 29.62
N ASN A 338 5.59 1.79 29.99
CA ASN A 338 5.17 2.01 31.39
C ASN A 338 4.30 0.86 31.92
N LYS A 339 3.50 0.23 31.06
CA LYS A 339 2.73 -0.97 31.37
C LYS A 339 3.57 -2.27 31.31
N LYS A 340 4.86 -2.19 30.94
CA LYS A 340 5.76 -3.34 30.74
C LYS A 340 5.33 -4.26 29.59
N VAL A 341 4.70 -3.72 28.57
CA VAL A 341 4.40 -4.44 27.33
C VAL A 341 5.70 -4.77 26.60
N ASP A 342 5.85 -6.00 26.14
CA ASP A 342 6.99 -6.45 25.33
C ASP A 342 6.85 -5.90 23.90
N VAL A 343 7.68 -4.92 23.51
CA VAL A 343 7.58 -4.26 22.20
C VAL A 343 8.77 -4.66 21.35
N LYS A 344 8.51 -5.42 20.28
CA LYS A 344 9.50 -5.90 19.32
C LYS A 344 9.37 -5.22 17.96
N LEU A 345 10.52 -4.88 17.37
CA LEU A 345 10.61 -4.28 16.03
C LEU A 345 11.50 -5.13 15.13
N LEU A 346 11.00 -5.51 13.96
CA LEU A 346 11.81 -6.00 12.84
C LEU A 346 11.84 -4.91 11.76
N THR A 347 13.04 -4.48 11.37
CA THR A 347 13.22 -3.47 10.32
C THR A 347 14.51 -3.71 9.52
N ASN A 348 14.85 -2.83 8.59
CA ASN A 348 16.00 -2.97 7.71
C ASN A 348 17.32 -2.45 8.31
N SER A 349 18.44 -3.07 7.92
CA SER A 349 19.78 -2.50 8.04
C SER A 349 20.07 -1.51 6.89
N LEU A 350 21.19 -0.80 6.99
CA LEU A 350 21.68 0.00 5.88
C LEU A 350 21.92 -0.84 4.61
N ASN A 351 22.30 -2.12 4.73
CA ASN A 351 22.48 -3.01 3.59
C ASN A 351 21.13 -3.42 2.96
N SER A 352 20.13 -3.73 3.77
CA SER A 352 18.82 -4.23 3.31
C SER A 352 17.79 -3.16 2.97
N THR A 353 17.97 -1.90 3.41
CA THR A 353 17.00 -0.83 3.10
C THR A 353 17.05 -0.40 1.64
N ASP A 354 15.89 -0.08 1.07
CA ASP A 354 15.69 0.66 -0.17
C ASP A 354 15.80 2.18 0.01
N ALA A 355 15.54 2.68 1.24
CA ALA A 355 15.49 4.10 1.58
C ALA A 355 16.56 4.49 2.63
N ILE A 356 17.76 4.83 2.16
CA ILE A 356 18.91 5.17 3.02
C ILE A 356 18.59 6.30 3.99
N TYR A 357 17.82 7.30 3.55
CA TYR A 357 17.44 8.46 4.36
C TYR A 357 16.49 8.09 5.51
N VAL A 358 15.62 7.09 5.32
CA VAL A 358 14.74 6.57 6.38
C VAL A 358 15.55 5.78 7.41
N TYR A 359 16.48 4.94 6.93
CA TYR A 359 17.41 4.25 7.84
C TYR A 359 18.24 5.23 8.67
N ALA A 360 18.72 6.31 8.06
CA ALA A 360 19.49 7.34 8.75
C ALA A 360 18.68 8.06 9.84
N ALA A 361 17.38 8.29 9.60
CA ALA A 361 16.46 8.84 10.59
C ALA A 361 16.24 7.86 11.75
N PHE A 362 16.00 6.57 11.47
CA PHE A 362 15.89 5.52 12.49
C PHE A 362 17.15 5.40 13.35
N ASP A 363 18.32 5.29 12.72
CA ASP A 363 19.61 5.14 13.43
C ASP A 363 19.86 6.27 14.43
N SER A 364 19.43 7.49 14.12
CA SER A 364 19.59 8.64 15.01
C SER A 364 18.79 8.55 16.31
N ILE A 365 17.67 7.83 16.31
CA ILE A 365 16.76 7.65 17.47
C ILE A 365 16.87 6.27 18.10
N ALA A 366 17.48 5.29 17.43
CA ALA A 366 17.50 3.89 17.86
C ALA A 366 18.01 3.70 19.29
N ASN A 367 19.14 4.36 19.65
CA ASN A 367 19.72 4.23 21.00
C ASN A 367 18.81 4.79 22.11
N GLU A 368 17.99 5.79 21.82
CA GLU A 368 17.01 6.32 22.77
C GLU A 368 15.90 5.29 23.01
N TRP A 369 15.33 4.72 21.94
CA TRP A 369 14.23 3.77 22.05
C TRP A 369 14.65 2.43 22.64
N LEU A 370 15.87 1.95 22.35
CA LEU A 370 16.45 0.78 23.02
C LEU A 370 16.52 0.98 24.54
N LYS A 371 16.97 2.16 25.01
CA LYS A 371 17.00 2.49 26.44
C LYS A 371 15.62 2.57 27.08
N LYS A 372 14.58 2.91 26.31
CA LYS A 372 13.19 2.93 26.76
C LYS A 372 12.55 1.55 26.79
N GLY A 373 13.19 0.52 26.20
CA GLY A 373 12.71 -0.87 26.23
C GLY A 373 12.28 -1.45 24.90
N LEU A 374 12.56 -0.78 23.76
CA LEU A 374 12.30 -1.33 22.42
C LEU A 374 13.26 -2.48 22.14
N ASP A 375 12.75 -3.67 21.84
CA ASP A 375 13.50 -4.86 21.44
C ASP A 375 13.60 -4.90 19.91
N SER A 376 14.76 -4.52 19.34
CA SER A 376 14.90 -4.27 17.89
C SER A 376 15.75 -5.31 17.19
N TYR A 377 15.29 -5.79 16.06
CA TYR A 377 15.93 -6.73 15.15
C TYR A 377 16.14 -6.09 13.78
N ILE A 378 17.39 -6.07 13.31
CA ILE A 378 17.76 -5.40 12.05
C ILE A 378 18.14 -6.46 11.01
N PHE A 379 17.34 -6.57 9.97
CA PHE A 379 17.51 -7.57 8.92
C PHE A 379 18.79 -7.30 8.11
N LYS A 380 19.59 -8.35 7.88
CA LYS A 380 20.93 -8.21 7.27
C LYS A 380 20.94 -8.01 5.77
N GLY A 381 19.92 -8.51 5.05
CA GLY A 381 19.81 -8.36 3.60
C GLY A 381 20.11 -9.61 2.77
N GLN A 382 20.41 -10.74 3.40
CA GLN A 382 20.54 -12.03 2.71
C GLN A 382 19.17 -12.60 2.32
N LYS A 383 19.14 -13.56 1.39
CA LYS A 383 17.93 -14.36 1.13
C LYS A 383 17.55 -15.12 2.41
N PRO A 384 16.31 -15.01 2.91
CA PRO A 384 15.86 -15.80 4.07
C PRO A 384 15.88 -17.30 3.73
N LYS A 385 16.19 -18.14 4.71
CA LYS A 385 16.23 -19.60 4.52
C LYS A 385 14.89 -20.22 4.13
N SER A 386 13.79 -19.58 4.57
CA SER A 386 12.44 -20.02 4.26
C SER A 386 11.97 -19.61 2.86
N TYR A 387 12.72 -18.77 2.13
CA TYR A 387 12.32 -18.26 0.82
C TYR A 387 12.85 -19.13 -0.31
N GLU A 388 11.94 -19.61 -1.11
CA GLU A 388 12.20 -20.27 -2.36
C GLU A 388 12.13 -19.26 -3.51
N VAL A 389 13.06 -19.37 -4.45
CA VAL A 389 13.18 -18.46 -5.60
C VAL A 389 13.29 -19.25 -6.90
N VAL A 390 13.09 -18.58 -8.01
CA VAL A 390 13.44 -19.14 -9.32
C VAL A 390 14.93 -18.88 -9.55
N GLU A 391 15.79 -19.89 -9.33
CA GLU A 391 17.25 -19.76 -9.29
C GLU A 391 17.85 -18.98 -10.46
N ASN A 392 17.39 -19.25 -11.69
CA ASN A 392 17.87 -18.56 -12.88
C ASN A 392 17.45 -17.08 -12.96
N LEU A 393 16.54 -16.64 -12.11
CA LEU A 393 16.00 -15.28 -12.09
C LEU A 393 16.46 -14.47 -10.88
N SER A 394 16.58 -15.08 -9.70
CA SER A 394 16.78 -14.32 -8.44
C SER A 394 17.63 -15.01 -7.39
N GLY A 395 18.41 -16.05 -7.73
CA GLY A 395 19.16 -16.86 -6.76
C GLY A 395 20.10 -16.10 -5.84
N ASP A 396 20.81 -15.08 -6.34
CA ASP A 396 21.78 -14.26 -5.61
C ASP A 396 21.26 -12.90 -5.16
N ALA A 397 19.97 -12.64 -5.32
CA ALA A 397 19.37 -11.35 -4.98
C ALA A 397 19.47 -11.04 -3.48
N ARG A 398 19.65 -9.77 -3.15
CA ARG A 398 19.48 -9.28 -1.77
C ARG A 398 17.99 -9.17 -1.44
N PHE A 399 17.68 -9.23 -0.15
CA PHE A 399 16.33 -9.09 0.35
C PHE A 399 16.22 -7.93 1.36
N GLY A 400 15.03 -7.35 1.49
CA GLY A 400 14.72 -6.35 2.49
C GLY A 400 13.29 -6.48 3.01
N VAL A 401 13.10 -6.09 4.25
CA VAL A 401 11.77 -6.00 4.86
C VAL A 401 10.95 -4.93 4.16
N HIS A 402 9.73 -5.27 3.76
CA HIS A 402 8.77 -4.31 3.23
C HIS A 402 7.34 -4.53 3.78
N ALA A 403 7.13 -5.58 4.57
CA ALA A 403 5.86 -5.81 5.26
C ALA A 403 5.49 -4.63 6.18
N LYS A 404 4.20 -4.36 6.30
CA LYS A 404 3.61 -3.40 7.24
C LYS A 404 2.61 -4.16 8.07
N THR A 405 3.12 -4.76 9.14
CA THR A 405 2.37 -5.70 9.97
C THR A 405 2.54 -5.38 11.44
N PHE A 406 1.44 -5.45 12.16
CA PHE A 406 1.43 -5.33 13.62
C PHE A 406 0.74 -6.57 14.19
N VAL A 407 1.27 -7.09 15.28
CA VAL A 407 0.60 -8.12 16.08
C VAL A 407 0.49 -7.62 17.53
N PHE A 408 -0.72 -7.62 18.07
CA PHE A 408 -0.99 -7.17 19.42
C PHE A 408 -1.48 -8.33 20.28
N ASP A 409 -0.89 -8.48 21.45
CA ASP A 409 -1.29 -9.41 22.51
C ASP A 409 -1.45 -10.87 22.05
N GLN A 410 -0.70 -11.25 20.98
CA GLN A 410 -0.71 -12.59 20.37
C GLN A 410 -2.08 -13.05 19.83
N LYS A 411 -2.95 -12.11 19.49
CA LYS A 411 -4.30 -12.40 19.03
C LYS A 411 -4.87 -11.46 17.98
N ASP A 412 -4.41 -10.20 17.93
CA ASP A 412 -4.89 -9.22 16.96
C ASP A 412 -3.79 -8.98 15.92
N VAL A 413 -4.13 -9.09 14.64
CA VAL A 413 -3.22 -8.92 13.52
C VAL A 413 -3.68 -7.74 12.67
N VAL A 414 -2.75 -6.86 12.27
CA VAL A 414 -3.00 -5.77 11.32
C VAL A 414 -2.00 -5.89 10.19
N ILE A 415 -2.49 -5.96 8.95
CA ILE A 415 -1.68 -6.04 7.73
C ILE A 415 -2.20 -5.00 6.74
N GLY A 416 -1.29 -4.30 6.06
CA GLY A 416 -1.69 -3.34 5.04
C GLY A 416 -0.57 -2.53 4.44
N THR A 417 -0.85 -1.27 4.13
CA THR A 417 0.07 -0.40 3.42
C THR A 417 0.77 0.62 4.31
N TYR A 418 0.34 0.77 5.58
CA TYR A 418 0.78 1.81 6.50
C TYR A 418 2.18 1.57 7.06
N ASN A 419 3.14 2.38 6.66
CA ASN A 419 4.48 2.42 7.24
C ASN A 419 4.48 3.15 8.59
N VAL A 420 5.42 2.81 9.46
CA VAL A 420 5.68 3.57 10.69
C VAL A 420 6.55 4.78 10.34
N ASP A 421 5.95 5.75 9.66
CA ASP A 421 6.61 7.00 9.26
C ASP A 421 5.63 8.19 9.18
N PRO A 422 6.13 9.44 9.18
CA PRO A 422 5.30 10.63 9.11
C PRO A 422 4.51 10.78 7.80
N ARG A 423 4.96 10.20 6.68
CA ARG A 423 4.21 10.28 5.41
C ARG A 423 2.94 9.44 5.47
N SER A 424 3.04 8.19 5.94
CA SER A 424 1.87 7.34 6.15
C SER A 424 0.95 7.94 7.22
N ALA A 425 1.51 8.52 8.28
CA ALA A 425 0.73 9.14 9.34
C ALA A 425 -0.03 10.41 8.91
N ASN A 426 0.48 11.19 7.93
CA ASN A 426 -0.03 12.54 7.68
C ASN A 426 -0.44 12.84 6.23
N PHE A 427 0.08 12.12 5.22
CA PHE A 427 -0.07 12.51 3.82
C PHE A 427 -0.64 11.43 2.92
N ASN A 428 -0.15 10.20 3.03
CA ASN A 428 -0.55 9.13 2.13
C ASN A 428 -2.00 8.68 2.38
N ALA A 429 -2.70 8.29 1.33
CA ALA A 429 -3.87 7.46 1.47
C ALA A 429 -3.40 6.00 1.60
N GLU A 430 -3.66 5.43 2.76
CA GLU A 430 -3.29 4.07 3.14
C GLU A 430 -4.54 3.19 3.29
N MET A 431 -4.34 1.88 3.41
CA MET A 431 -5.37 0.92 3.78
C MET A 431 -4.79 -0.20 4.63
N ILE A 432 -5.57 -0.68 5.59
CA ILE A 432 -5.22 -1.82 6.43
C ILE A 432 -6.40 -2.76 6.62
N ILE A 433 -6.10 -4.02 6.86
CA ILE A 433 -7.01 -5.03 7.37
C ILE A 433 -6.59 -5.36 8.80
N SER A 434 -7.55 -5.41 9.71
CA SER A 434 -7.36 -5.94 11.06
C SER A 434 -8.16 -7.22 11.23
N CYS A 435 -7.52 -8.27 11.76
CA CYS A 435 -8.21 -9.45 12.24
C CYS A 435 -8.04 -9.49 13.76
N GLU A 436 -9.14 -9.33 14.48
CA GLU A 436 -9.13 -9.23 15.93
C GLU A 436 -9.51 -10.57 16.57
N ASN A 437 -8.93 -10.87 17.73
CA ASN A 437 -9.17 -12.06 18.53
C ASN A 437 -8.98 -13.38 17.78
N ASN A 438 -7.92 -13.45 16.94
CA ASN A 438 -7.54 -14.64 16.18
C ASN A 438 -6.12 -15.09 16.54
N PRO A 439 -5.93 -15.88 17.59
CA PRO A 439 -4.60 -16.32 18.03
C PRO A 439 -3.92 -17.27 17.04
N GLU A 440 -4.67 -17.98 16.20
CA GLU A 440 -4.11 -18.87 15.19
C GLU A 440 -3.42 -18.07 14.08
N LEU A 441 -4.10 -17.10 13.47
CA LEU A 441 -3.49 -16.19 12.49
C LEU A 441 -2.31 -15.43 13.12
N ALA A 442 -2.48 -14.95 14.36
CA ALA A 442 -1.40 -14.26 15.07
C ALA A 442 -0.16 -15.16 15.23
N ALA A 443 -0.34 -16.45 15.57
CA ALA A 443 0.76 -17.39 15.69
C ALA A 443 1.49 -17.62 14.35
N GLN A 444 0.75 -17.73 13.24
CA GLN A 444 1.34 -17.88 11.90
C GLN A 444 2.18 -16.64 11.52
N VAL A 445 1.62 -15.45 11.69
CA VAL A 445 2.32 -14.18 11.41
C VAL A 445 3.55 -14.02 12.30
N GLN A 446 3.44 -14.31 13.62
CA GLN A 446 4.56 -14.23 14.54
C GLN A 446 5.66 -15.24 14.22
N GLY A 447 5.29 -16.46 13.81
CA GLY A 447 6.23 -17.49 13.41
C GLY A 447 7.11 -17.07 12.25
N ASP A 448 6.51 -16.46 11.22
CA ASP A 448 7.22 -15.93 10.07
C ASP A 448 8.11 -14.72 10.45
N ILE A 449 7.59 -13.75 11.23
CA ILE A 449 8.39 -12.61 11.71
C ILE A 449 9.57 -13.11 12.57
N LYS A 450 9.32 -14.06 13.46
CA LYS A 450 10.36 -14.63 14.31
C LYS A 450 11.46 -15.29 13.49
N SER A 451 11.14 -16.05 12.45
CA SER A 451 12.13 -16.67 11.58
C SER A 451 13.08 -15.64 10.95
N ARG A 452 12.54 -14.47 10.56
CA ARG A 452 13.33 -13.33 10.03
C ARG A 452 14.15 -12.64 11.14
N MET A 453 13.61 -12.52 12.38
CA MET A 453 14.33 -12.00 13.54
C MET A 453 15.53 -12.89 13.90
N ASP A 454 15.38 -14.21 13.84
CA ASP A 454 16.45 -15.18 14.11
C ASP A 454 17.61 -15.06 13.09
N GLU A 455 17.36 -14.53 11.91
CA GLU A 455 18.36 -14.23 10.87
C GLU A 455 18.85 -12.77 10.89
N SER A 456 18.38 -11.95 11.83
CA SER A 456 18.68 -10.53 11.96
C SER A 456 19.79 -10.23 12.95
N ILE A 457 20.21 -8.98 13.06
CA ILE A 457 21.07 -8.47 14.13
C ILE A 457 20.15 -7.97 15.24
N HIS A 458 20.29 -8.54 16.43
CA HIS A 458 19.61 -8.04 17.62
C HIS A 458 20.33 -6.80 18.15
N LEU A 459 19.63 -5.68 18.30
CA LEU A 459 20.19 -4.43 18.81
C LEU A 459 20.08 -4.38 20.34
N ASP A 460 21.14 -4.73 21.03
CA ASP A 460 21.27 -4.67 22.50
C ASP A 460 22.26 -3.59 22.98
N SER A 461 23.02 -3.00 22.06
CA SER A 461 24.11 -2.08 22.38
C SER A 461 24.44 -1.13 21.23
N ALA A 462 25.16 -0.04 21.55
CA ALA A 462 25.69 0.88 20.53
C ALA A 462 26.62 0.19 19.51
N LYS A 463 27.32 -0.90 19.94
CA LYS A 463 28.12 -1.70 19.02
C LYS A 463 27.27 -2.47 18.04
N ALA A 464 26.17 -3.09 18.50
CA ALA A 464 25.25 -3.82 17.64
C ALA A 464 24.57 -2.90 16.61
N ILE A 465 24.21 -1.66 16.98
CA ILE A 465 23.71 -0.65 16.05
C ILE A 465 24.75 -0.39 14.94
N LYS A 466 26.01 -0.18 15.31
CA LYS A 466 27.08 0.08 14.35
C LYS A 466 27.37 -1.13 13.45
N ASP A 467 27.32 -2.34 14.01
CA ASP A 467 27.48 -3.57 13.23
C ASP A 467 26.33 -3.73 12.22
N ALA A 468 25.10 -3.40 12.60
CA ALA A 468 23.95 -3.39 11.70
C ALA A 468 24.07 -2.32 10.61
N GLU A 469 24.52 -1.10 10.97
CA GLU A 469 24.74 0.03 10.05
C GLU A 469 25.73 -0.33 8.94
N PHE A 470 26.79 -1.05 9.26
CA PHE A 470 27.88 -1.36 8.31
C PHE A 470 27.89 -2.79 7.80
N TYR A 471 26.94 -3.65 8.22
CA TYR A 471 26.90 -5.03 7.79
C TYR A 471 26.85 -5.16 6.27
N GLN A 472 27.88 -5.78 5.68
CA GLN A 472 28.06 -5.99 4.23
C GLN A 472 27.72 -4.80 3.31
N THR A 473 27.63 -3.59 3.85
CA THR A 473 27.27 -2.39 3.11
C THR A 473 28.43 -1.90 2.27
N GLY A 474 28.22 -1.70 0.96
CA GLY A 474 29.22 -1.17 0.04
C GLY A 474 29.60 0.28 0.34
N PHE A 475 30.83 0.68 -0.05
CA PHE A 475 31.40 2.01 0.21
C PHE A 475 30.48 3.16 -0.26
N GLY A 476 29.92 3.08 -1.47
CA GLY A 476 29.05 4.13 -2.01
C GLY A 476 27.78 4.36 -1.19
N LYS A 477 27.17 3.27 -0.68
CA LYS A 477 25.98 3.37 0.17
C LYS A 477 26.30 3.92 1.54
N LYS A 478 27.47 3.59 2.10
CA LYS A 478 27.99 4.19 3.36
C LYS A 478 28.24 5.69 3.20
N LEU A 479 28.87 6.10 2.11
CA LEU A 479 29.12 7.52 1.84
C LEU A 479 27.80 8.30 1.72
N LEU A 480 26.85 7.78 0.97
CA LEU A 480 25.53 8.39 0.82
C LEU A 480 24.79 8.49 2.16
N TYR A 481 24.87 7.46 3.01
CA TYR A 481 24.30 7.49 4.36
C TYR A 481 24.84 8.69 5.18
N TYR A 482 26.16 8.93 5.21
CA TYR A 482 26.72 10.06 5.93
C TYR A 482 26.25 11.42 5.35
N ILE A 483 26.10 11.50 4.04
CA ILE A 483 25.62 12.73 3.37
C ILE A 483 24.14 13.01 3.76
N VAL A 484 23.29 11.99 3.82
CA VAL A 484 21.86 12.18 4.08
C VAL A 484 21.49 12.19 5.56
N LYS A 485 22.37 11.74 6.46
CA LYS A 485 22.09 11.63 7.90
C LYS A 485 21.67 12.97 8.53
N ILE A 486 22.37 14.06 8.24
CA ILE A 486 22.04 15.38 8.79
C ILE A 486 20.70 15.91 8.22
N PRO A 487 20.48 15.94 6.88
CA PRO A 487 19.19 16.32 6.32
C PRO A 487 18.02 15.44 6.82
N SER A 488 18.20 14.11 6.95
CA SER A 488 17.15 13.19 7.43
C SER A 488 16.70 13.52 8.85
N ASN A 489 17.60 13.94 9.72
CA ASN A 489 17.26 14.35 11.08
C ASN A 489 16.50 15.68 11.13
N ILE A 490 16.77 16.61 10.22
CA ILE A 490 16.10 17.92 10.16
C ILE A 490 14.72 17.80 9.50
N PHE A 491 14.61 17.01 8.44
CA PHE A 491 13.41 16.89 7.62
C PHE A 491 12.63 15.57 7.87
N GLY A 492 12.91 14.87 8.97
CA GLY A 492 12.26 13.61 9.32
C GLY A 492 10.73 13.67 9.33
N TYR A 493 10.14 14.86 9.56
CA TYR A 493 8.69 15.05 9.52
C TYR A 493 8.08 15.00 8.09
N LEU A 494 8.91 15.01 7.05
CA LEU A 494 8.51 14.90 5.64
C LEU A 494 8.76 13.49 5.05
N LEU A 495 9.47 12.64 5.79
CA LEU A 495 9.86 11.29 5.37
C LEU A 495 8.73 10.28 5.51
#